data_90571ec4bb195f84872bbaf27927760a
#
_entry.id   90571ec4bb195f84872bbaf27927760a
#
_cell.length_a   1.000
_cell.length_b   1.000
_cell.length_c   1.000
_cell.angle_alpha   90.00
_cell.angle_beta   90.00
_cell.angle_gamma   90.00
#
_symmetry.space_group_name_H-M   'P 1'
#
loop_
_entity.id
_entity.type
_entity.pdbx_description
1 polymer ?
#
loop_
_entity_poly.entity_id
_entity_poly.type
_entity_poly.pdbx_seq_one_letter_code
_entity_poly.pdbx_strand_id
1 'polypeptide(L)'
;MSEKRHAVHNGRIIDEKDAVLPITLREVQSNFSVYEALRVIEGHVVHLGDHVRRLEESAAVIHLPLSKVDWQKEIDALIEKDHIVDATMRILVVGTKEPLWFITWSTLLTYPDSYYREGVDVTTYKGERFLPQCKTGNLLLNYLSREEASRQGAFEALLVDDDGLIREGSRSNFYIIKGNVLTTAPDDTVLDGVTRISVLRAARELGYSIEYRRPEKSEIFSSDSSFISSTSMGAMPIKAVDGERCPMDRDKVAAICALVRKWERE
;
A
#
# COMPACT_ATOMS: atom_id res chain seq x y z
N MET A 1 26.14 -10.12 -14.91
CA MET A 1 26.09 -10.91 -13.66
C MET A 1 25.04 -10.22 -12.82
N SER A 2 23.95 -10.87 -12.40
CA SER A 2 23.00 -10.24 -11.46
C SER A 2 23.76 -9.96 -10.15
N GLU A 3 23.66 -8.74 -9.65
CA GLU A 3 24.19 -8.41 -8.32
C GLU A 3 23.63 -9.41 -7.31
N LYS A 4 24.52 -9.93 -6.47
CA LYS A 4 24.16 -10.88 -5.43
C LYS A 4 23.36 -10.12 -4.36
N ARG A 5 22.06 -10.42 -4.23
CA ARG A 5 21.19 -9.82 -3.22
C ARG A 5 21.17 -10.67 -1.96
N HIS A 6 20.97 -9.98 -0.85
CA HIS A 6 20.78 -10.61 0.44
C HIS A 6 19.36 -10.36 0.99
N ALA A 7 19.00 -11.15 1.97
CA ALA A 7 17.78 -11.00 2.78
C ALA A 7 18.13 -11.16 4.26
N VAL A 8 17.25 -10.70 5.14
CA VAL A 8 17.34 -11.05 6.57
C VAL A 8 16.32 -12.14 6.85
N HIS A 9 16.74 -13.19 7.55
CA HIS A 9 15.88 -14.24 8.07
C HIS A 9 16.14 -14.39 9.56
N ASN A 10 15.17 -14.04 10.40
CA ASN A 10 15.25 -14.12 11.86
C ASN A 10 16.56 -13.55 12.43
N GLY A 11 16.94 -12.32 12.01
CA GLY A 11 18.15 -11.63 12.48
C GLY A 11 19.46 -12.08 11.84
N ARG A 12 19.41 -12.91 10.80
CA ARG A 12 20.60 -13.35 10.05
C ARG A 12 20.52 -12.89 8.61
N ILE A 13 21.60 -12.27 8.12
CA ILE A 13 21.75 -11.97 6.70
C ILE A 13 22.09 -13.28 5.97
N ILE A 14 21.30 -13.59 4.93
CA ILE A 14 21.40 -14.76 4.07
C ILE A 14 21.42 -14.37 2.60
N ASP A 15 21.83 -15.26 1.72
CA ASP A 15 21.59 -15.04 0.28
C ASP A 15 20.07 -15.01 0.01
N GLU A 16 19.59 -14.12 -0.86
CA GLU A 16 18.15 -13.99 -1.19
C GLU A 16 17.53 -15.32 -1.65
N LYS A 17 18.27 -16.13 -2.41
CA LYS A 17 17.83 -17.46 -2.87
C LYS A 17 17.52 -18.44 -1.74
N ASP A 18 18.09 -18.21 -0.54
CA ASP A 18 17.91 -19.05 0.64
C ASP A 18 16.75 -18.53 1.53
N ALA A 19 16.10 -17.42 1.14
CA ALA A 19 14.89 -16.90 1.78
C ALA A 19 13.67 -17.72 1.33
N VAL A 20 13.55 -18.95 1.85
CA VAL A 20 12.52 -19.92 1.47
C VAL A 20 11.64 -20.29 2.66
N LEU A 21 10.38 -20.61 2.37
CA LEU A 21 9.41 -21.10 3.35
C LEU A 21 9.07 -22.57 3.07
N PRO A 22 9.04 -23.45 4.08
CA PRO A 22 8.60 -24.82 3.90
C PRO A 22 7.12 -24.88 3.56
N ILE A 23 6.78 -25.37 2.35
CA ILE A 23 5.38 -25.49 1.88
C ILE A 23 4.54 -26.47 2.71
N THR A 24 5.16 -27.31 3.54
CA THR A 24 4.48 -28.26 4.43
C THR A 24 3.93 -27.61 5.69
N LEU A 25 4.34 -26.39 6.00
CA LEU A 25 3.81 -25.65 7.16
C LEU A 25 2.36 -25.25 6.93
N ARG A 26 1.48 -25.58 7.86
CA ARG A 26 0.07 -25.22 7.82
C ARG A 26 -0.14 -23.71 7.70
N GLU A 27 0.66 -22.94 8.40
CA GLU A 27 0.62 -21.47 8.42
C GLU A 27 0.93 -20.89 7.04
N VAL A 28 1.87 -21.49 6.30
CA VAL A 28 2.20 -21.12 4.92
C VAL A 28 1.04 -21.48 3.99
N GLN A 29 0.49 -22.68 4.11
CA GLN A 29 -0.65 -23.14 3.31
C GLN A 29 -1.92 -22.30 3.55
N SER A 30 -2.09 -21.77 4.76
CA SER A 30 -3.24 -20.95 5.15
C SER A 30 -2.99 -19.44 5.01
N ASN A 31 -1.83 -19.01 4.49
CA ASN A 31 -1.42 -17.60 4.45
C ASN A 31 -1.52 -16.89 5.80
N PHE A 32 -1.28 -17.63 6.92
CA PHE A 32 -1.30 -17.05 8.26
C PHE A 32 -0.05 -16.21 8.47
N SER A 33 -0.11 -14.99 7.95
CA SER A 33 1.02 -14.06 7.89
C SER A 33 0.55 -12.61 7.88
N VAL A 34 1.44 -11.71 8.30
CA VAL A 34 1.33 -10.27 8.12
C VAL A 34 2.56 -9.77 7.36
N TYR A 35 2.41 -8.65 6.66
CA TYR A 35 3.52 -8.09 5.90
C TYR A 35 3.51 -6.57 5.85
N GLU A 36 4.66 -5.99 5.55
CA GLU A 36 4.80 -4.58 5.19
C GLU A 36 5.54 -4.41 3.86
N ALA A 37 5.28 -3.28 3.22
CA ALA A 37 6.01 -2.83 2.05
C ALA A 37 6.46 -1.38 2.29
N LEU A 38 7.76 -1.17 2.32
CA LEU A 38 8.41 0.07 2.70
C LEU A 38 9.19 0.64 1.52
N ARG A 39 9.44 1.93 1.55
CA ARG A 39 10.40 2.57 0.65
C ARG A 39 11.68 2.87 1.41
N VAL A 40 12.80 2.68 0.74
CA VAL A 40 14.09 3.22 1.13
C VAL A 40 14.43 4.32 0.13
N ILE A 41 14.73 5.51 0.61
CA ILE A 41 15.11 6.68 -0.19
C ILE A 41 16.41 7.24 0.40
N GLU A 42 17.42 7.36 -0.44
CA GLU A 42 18.74 7.86 -0.04
C GLU A 42 19.32 7.10 1.18
N GLY A 43 19.06 5.78 1.24
CA GLY A 43 19.52 4.91 2.33
C GLY A 43 18.66 4.98 3.62
N HIS A 44 17.55 5.72 3.62
CA HIS A 44 16.67 5.85 4.79
C HIS A 44 15.31 5.21 4.55
N VAL A 45 14.80 4.50 5.56
CA VAL A 45 13.46 3.90 5.49
C VAL A 45 12.39 4.95 5.78
N VAL A 46 11.49 5.12 4.83
CA VAL A 46 10.41 6.09 4.92
C VAL A 46 9.34 5.61 5.91
N HIS A 47 9.01 6.43 6.91
CA HIS A 47 7.93 6.20 7.88
C HIS A 47 7.97 4.83 8.59
N LEU A 48 9.17 4.31 8.92
CA LEU A 48 9.33 2.99 9.54
C LEU A 48 8.45 2.80 10.77
N GLY A 49 8.36 3.81 11.65
CA GLY A 49 7.54 3.73 12.87
C GLY A 49 6.07 3.42 12.60
N ASP A 50 5.47 4.07 11.59
CA ASP A 50 4.07 3.80 11.20
C ASP A 50 3.89 2.41 10.58
N HIS A 51 4.85 1.96 9.79
CA HIS A 51 4.84 0.61 9.21
C HIS A 51 4.95 -0.46 10.29
N VAL A 52 5.85 -0.29 11.27
CA VAL A 52 6.03 -1.24 12.38
C VAL A 52 4.78 -1.28 13.26
N ARG A 53 4.24 -0.11 13.63
CA ARG A 53 2.98 -0.04 14.39
C ARG A 53 1.86 -0.82 13.69
N ARG A 54 1.65 -0.60 12.38
CA ARG A 54 0.61 -1.31 11.61
C ARG A 54 0.89 -2.82 11.49
N LEU A 55 2.15 -3.23 11.36
CA LEU A 55 2.55 -4.63 11.37
C LEU A 55 2.15 -5.31 12.69
N GLU A 56 2.44 -4.65 13.82
CA GLU A 56 2.10 -5.13 15.17
C GLU A 56 0.59 -5.18 15.39
N GLU A 57 -0.14 -4.13 15.00
CA GLU A 57 -1.61 -4.08 15.07
C GLU A 57 -2.25 -5.19 14.22
N SER A 58 -1.76 -5.40 13.00
CA SER A 58 -2.26 -6.47 12.11
C SER A 58 -1.99 -7.86 12.70
N ALA A 59 -0.80 -8.07 13.28
CA ALA A 59 -0.46 -9.32 13.95
C ALA A 59 -1.34 -9.58 15.18
N ALA A 60 -1.60 -8.54 15.98
CA ALA A 60 -2.43 -8.65 17.18
C ALA A 60 -3.88 -9.06 16.86
N VAL A 61 -4.49 -8.48 15.82
CA VAL A 61 -5.88 -8.77 15.41
C VAL A 61 -6.05 -10.24 15.00
N ILE A 62 -5.07 -10.83 14.34
CA ILE A 62 -5.14 -12.24 13.93
C ILE A 62 -4.47 -13.18 14.93
N HIS A 63 -4.10 -12.68 16.12
CA HIS A 63 -3.39 -13.45 17.16
C HIS A 63 -2.10 -14.12 16.66
N LEU A 64 -1.42 -13.49 15.71
CA LEU A 64 -0.12 -13.96 15.25
C LEU A 64 0.94 -13.56 16.29
N PRO A 65 1.69 -14.53 16.85
CA PRO A 65 2.74 -14.20 17.80
C PRO A 65 3.84 -13.39 17.08
N LEU A 66 4.20 -12.25 17.64
CA LEU A 66 5.26 -11.40 17.10
C LEU A 66 6.38 -11.27 18.14
N SER A 67 7.60 -11.65 17.78
CA SER A 67 8.77 -11.43 18.62
C SER A 67 9.12 -9.95 18.66
N LYS A 68 9.73 -9.49 19.75
CA LYS A 68 10.33 -8.16 19.77
C LYS A 68 11.54 -8.14 18.85
N VAL A 69 11.44 -7.37 17.78
CA VAL A 69 12.49 -7.19 16.77
C VAL A 69 12.84 -5.72 16.69
N ASP A 70 14.10 -5.40 16.71
CA ASP A 70 14.60 -4.05 16.36
C ASP A 70 14.66 -3.95 14.83
N TRP A 71 13.49 -3.62 14.23
CA TRP A 71 13.35 -3.54 12.78
C TRP A 71 14.29 -2.54 12.14
N GLN A 72 14.57 -1.41 12.81
CA GLN A 72 15.52 -0.42 12.31
C GLN A 72 16.90 -1.04 12.14
N LYS A 73 17.43 -1.68 13.20
CA LYS A 73 18.73 -2.34 13.18
C LYS A 73 18.84 -3.40 12.08
N GLU A 74 17.80 -4.23 11.94
CA GLU A 74 17.81 -5.32 10.95
C GLU A 74 17.76 -4.80 9.52
N ILE A 75 17.02 -3.72 9.29
CA ILE A 75 16.94 -3.06 7.99
C ILE A 75 18.25 -2.34 7.67
N ASP A 76 18.82 -1.59 8.62
CA ASP A 76 20.08 -0.89 8.43
C ASP A 76 21.22 -1.85 8.10
N ALA A 77 21.26 -3.01 8.76
CA ALA A 77 22.24 -4.04 8.44
C ALA A 77 22.12 -4.58 7.00
N LEU A 78 20.90 -4.69 6.47
CA LEU A 78 20.68 -5.09 5.08
C LEU A 78 21.03 -3.98 4.10
N ILE A 79 20.69 -2.73 4.43
CA ILE A 79 21.04 -1.53 3.64
C ILE A 79 22.57 -1.43 3.52
N GLU A 80 23.28 -1.55 4.62
CA GLU A 80 24.75 -1.52 4.65
C GLU A 80 25.34 -2.68 3.85
N LYS A 81 24.80 -3.90 4.03
CA LYS A 81 25.30 -5.11 3.36
C LYS A 81 25.25 -5.03 1.84
N ASP A 82 24.14 -4.52 1.30
CA ASP A 82 23.88 -4.48 -0.14
C ASP A 82 24.04 -3.08 -0.74
N HIS A 83 24.53 -2.09 0.06
CA HIS A 83 24.72 -0.70 -0.36
C HIS A 83 23.48 -0.08 -0.98
N ILE A 84 22.31 -0.31 -0.34
CA ILE A 84 21.02 0.10 -0.85
C ILE A 84 20.88 1.61 -0.71
N VAL A 85 20.61 2.31 -1.81
CA VAL A 85 20.30 3.74 -1.84
C VAL A 85 18.78 3.92 -1.95
N ASP A 86 18.19 3.37 -3.01
CA ASP A 86 16.74 3.44 -3.25
C ASP A 86 16.19 2.03 -3.49
N ALA A 87 15.17 1.65 -2.74
CA ALA A 87 14.59 0.31 -2.84
C ALA A 87 13.11 0.26 -2.41
N THR A 88 12.46 -0.80 -2.82
CA THR A 88 11.25 -1.30 -2.17
C THR A 88 11.65 -2.45 -1.27
N MET A 89 11.39 -2.33 0.03
CA MET A 89 11.60 -3.41 1.00
C MET A 89 10.28 -4.05 1.40
N ARG A 90 10.35 -5.31 1.78
CA ARG A 90 9.22 -6.06 2.31
C ARG A 90 9.63 -6.76 3.61
N ILE A 91 8.81 -6.57 4.64
CA ILE A 91 8.82 -7.40 5.85
C ILE A 91 7.70 -8.43 5.69
N LEU A 92 8.00 -9.69 5.92
CA LEU A 92 7.02 -10.78 5.99
C LEU A 92 7.18 -11.51 7.30
N VAL A 93 6.09 -11.70 8.05
CA VAL A 93 6.06 -12.51 9.27
C VAL A 93 5.04 -13.62 9.10
N VAL A 94 5.46 -14.86 9.23
CA VAL A 94 4.62 -16.06 9.19
C VAL A 94 4.41 -16.54 10.62
N GLY A 95 3.15 -16.76 11.02
CA GLY A 95 2.73 -17.03 12.40
C GLY A 95 2.91 -18.47 12.84
N THR A 96 4.08 -19.06 12.64
CA THR A 96 4.46 -20.34 13.22
C THR A 96 4.63 -20.22 14.74
N LYS A 97 4.77 -21.36 15.45
CA LYS A 97 4.96 -21.36 16.91
C LYS A 97 6.12 -20.46 17.35
N GLU A 98 7.21 -20.51 16.60
CA GLU A 98 8.30 -19.52 16.64
C GLU A 98 8.22 -18.74 15.35
N PRO A 99 7.81 -17.46 15.34
CA PRO A 99 7.56 -16.71 14.10
C PRO A 99 8.76 -16.71 13.17
N LEU A 100 8.49 -17.00 11.90
CA LEU A 100 9.48 -16.85 10.84
C LEU A 100 9.30 -15.47 10.22
N TRP A 101 10.35 -14.67 10.22
CA TRP A 101 10.28 -13.37 9.57
C TRP A 101 11.45 -13.13 8.64
N PHE A 102 11.14 -12.39 7.60
CA PHE A 102 12.06 -12.05 6.52
C PHE A 102 12.00 -10.57 6.22
N ILE A 103 13.17 -10.01 5.89
CA ILE A 103 13.25 -8.71 5.21
C ILE A 103 13.90 -8.97 3.86
N THR A 104 13.22 -8.58 2.79
CA THR A 104 13.70 -8.67 1.42
C THR A 104 13.65 -7.30 0.75
N TRP A 105 14.38 -7.11 -0.34
CA TRP A 105 14.34 -5.86 -1.09
C TRP A 105 14.37 -6.10 -2.60
N SER A 106 13.90 -5.11 -3.33
CA SER A 106 13.92 -5.07 -4.79
C SER A 106 14.16 -3.63 -5.25
N THR A 107 14.43 -3.46 -6.53
CA THR A 107 14.51 -2.13 -7.14
C THR A 107 13.29 -1.29 -6.76
N LEU A 108 13.51 -0.02 -6.45
CA LEU A 108 12.45 0.91 -6.09
C LEU A 108 11.34 0.93 -7.15
N LEU A 109 10.13 0.63 -6.74
CA LEU A 109 8.98 0.71 -7.63
C LEU A 109 8.61 2.18 -7.87
N THR A 110 8.75 2.62 -9.10
CA THR A 110 8.38 3.95 -9.57
C THR A 110 7.39 3.84 -10.73
N TYR A 111 6.71 4.93 -11.02
CA TYR A 111 5.75 5.01 -12.12
C TYR A 111 6.10 6.17 -13.05
N PRO A 112 5.75 6.07 -14.34
CA PRO A 112 5.97 7.15 -15.31
C PRO A 112 5.32 8.47 -14.85
N ASP A 113 6.01 9.58 -15.07
CA ASP A 113 5.47 10.92 -14.79
C ASP A 113 4.16 11.21 -15.51
N SER A 114 3.91 10.56 -16.66
CA SER A 114 2.65 10.66 -17.39
C SER A 114 1.46 10.21 -16.55
N TYR A 115 1.62 9.20 -15.66
CA TYR A 115 0.54 8.73 -14.79
C TYR A 115 0.09 9.80 -13.80
N TYR A 116 1.01 10.63 -13.33
CA TYR A 116 0.70 11.75 -12.43
C TYR A 116 0.13 12.96 -13.17
N ARG A 117 0.53 13.18 -14.43
CA ARG A 117 0.04 14.29 -15.25
C ARG A 117 -1.28 13.98 -15.94
N GLU A 118 -1.47 12.78 -16.43
CA GLU A 118 -2.59 12.40 -17.29
C GLU A 118 -3.65 11.58 -16.57
N GLY A 119 -3.31 11.08 -15.37
CA GLY A 119 -4.12 10.16 -14.61
C GLY A 119 -4.08 8.72 -15.14
N VAL A 120 -4.58 7.79 -14.34
CA VAL A 120 -4.67 6.37 -14.68
C VAL A 120 -6.10 5.92 -14.88
N ASP A 121 -6.28 4.87 -15.68
CA ASP A 121 -7.55 4.18 -15.84
C ASP A 121 -7.70 3.18 -14.70
N VAL A 122 -8.88 3.13 -14.10
CA VAL A 122 -9.24 2.12 -13.09
C VAL A 122 -10.51 1.40 -13.48
N THR A 123 -10.71 0.19 -12.94
CA THR A 123 -11.98 -0.54 -13.10
C THR A 123 -12.59 -0.80 -11.74
N THR A 124 -13.87 -1.07 -11.67
CA THR A 124 -14.53 -1.54 -10.46
C THR A 124 -14.48 -3.07 -10.40
N TYR A 125 -14.34 -3.61 -9.19
CA TYR A 125 -14.37 -5.05 -8.94
C TYR A 125 -15.18 -5.34 -7.69
N LYS A 126 -16.19 -6.19 -7.80
CA LYS A 126 -17.04 -6.55 -6.67
C LYS A 126 -16.28 -7.42 -5.68
N GLY A 127 -16.15 -6.95 -4.46
CA GLY A 127 -15.52 -7.67 -3.36
C GLY A 127 -14.99 -6.75 -2.27
N GLU A 128 -14.82 -7.31 -1.10
CA GLU A 128 -14.22 -6.65 0.06
C GLU A 128 -13.18 -7.54 0.71
N ARG A 129 -12.13 -6.96 1.26
CA ARG A 129 -11.08 -7.74 1.92
C ARG A 129 -11.59 -8.32 3.23
N PHE A 130 -11.22 -9.55 3.52
CA PHE A 130 -11.36 -10.11 4.85
C PHE A 130 -10.41 -9.39 5.81
N LEU A 131 -10.92 -8.90 6.94
CA LEU A 131 -10.19 -8.05 7.90
C LEU A 131 -9.50 -6.86 7.19
N PRO A 132 -10.29 -5.92 6.61
CA PRO A 132 -9.74 -4.87 5.75
C PRO A 132 -8.73 -3.98 6.45
N GLN A 133 -8.86 -3.73 7.76
CA GLN A 133 -7.93 -2.95 8.57
C GLN A 133 -6.56 -3.62 8.75
N CYS A 134 -6.45 -4.93 8.48
CA CYS A 134 -5.21 -5.69 8.67
C CYS A 134 -4.43 -5.89 7.38
N LYS A 135 -3.10 -5.84 7.49
CA LYS A 135 -2.20 -6.12 6.37
C LYS A 135 -1.72 -7.56 6.40
N THR A 136 -2.65 -8.49 6.14
CA THR A 136 -2.42 -9.94 6.16
C THR A 136 -1.98 -10.49 4.82
N GLY A 137 -1.44 -11.72 4.81
CA GLY A 137 -1.08 -12.46 3.59
C GLY A 137 -2.28 -12.95 2.75
N ASN A 138 -3.52 -12.72 3.20
CA ASN A 138 -4.73 -13.07 2.44
C ASN A 138 -4.95 -12.09 1.28
N LEU A 139 -4.24 -12.28 0.18
CA LEU A 139 -4.18 -11.37 -0.96
C LEU A 139 -4.88 -11.91 -2.22
N LEU A 140 -5.65 -12.99 -2.11
CA LEU A 140 -6.27 -13.59 -3.31
C LEU A 140 -7.23 -12.62 -4.01
N LEU A 141 -8.09 -11.92 -3.25
CA LEU A 141 -8.98 -10.90 -3.82
C LEU A 141 -8.18 -9.77 -4.50
N ASN A 142 -7.14 -9.27 -3.84
CA ASN A 142 -6.27 -8.22 -4.38
C ASN A 142 -5.59 -8.67 -5.70
N TYR A 143 -5.13 -9.92 -5.74
CA TYR A 143 -4.52 -10.49 -6.94
C TYR A 143 -5.54 -10.60 -8.08
N LEU A 144 -6.70 -11.23 -7.84
CA LEU A 144 -7.73 -11.45 -8.86
C LEU A 144 -8.29 -10.15 -9.42
N SER A 145 -8.59 -9.17 -8.54
CA SER A 145 -9.12 -7.88 -8.97
C SER A 145 -8.10 -7.09 -9.80
N ARG A 146 -6.82 -7.17 -9.45
CA ARG A 146 -5.74 -6.53 -10.21
C ARG A 146 -5.50 -7.20 -11.56
N GLU A 147 -5.54 -8.54 -11.63
CA GLU A 147 -5.43 -9.27 -12.88
C GLU A 147 -6.59 -8.91 -13.83
N GLU A 148 -7.80 -8.77 -13.30
CA GLU A 148 -8.95 -8.34 -14.10
C GLU A 148 -8.78 -6.91 -14.61
N ALA A 149 -8.34 -5.97 -13.75
CA ALA A 149 -8.01 -4.62 -14.18
C ALA A 149 -6.96 -4.63 -15.30
N SER A 150 -5.91 -5.41 -15.16
CA SER A 150 -4.85 -5.54 -16.17
C SER A 150 -5.38 -6.08 -17.50
N ARG A 151 -6.30 -7.07 -17.50
CA ARG A 151 -6.93 -7.59 -18.72
C ARG A 151 -7.75 -6.53 -19.44
N GLN A 152 -8.32 -5.59 -18.70
CA GLN A 152 -9.07 -4.45 -19.23
C GLN A 152 -8.17 -3.25 -19.60
N GLY A 153 -6.85 -3.38 -19.45
CA GLY A 153 -5.90 -2.29 -19.70
C GLY A 153 -5.90 -1.21 -18.62
N ALA A 154 -6.53 -1.46 -17.48
CA ALA A 154 -6.57 -0.55 -16.35
C ALA A 154 -5.38 -0.75 -15.39
N PHE A 155 -5.01 0.31 -14.70
CA PHE A 155 -3.88 0.34 -13.77
C PHE A 155 -4.21 -0.28 -12.41
N GLU A 156 -5.46 -0.11 -11.96
CA GLU A 156 -5.90 -0.50 -10.62
C GLU A 156 -7.37 -0.94 -10.65
N ALA A 157 -7.78 -1.79 -9.69
CA ALA A 157 -9.17 -2.12 -9.44
C ALA A 157 -9.67 -1.46 -8.16
N LEU A 158 -10.79 -0.76 -8.23
CA LEU A 158 -11.50 -0.26 -7.06
C LEU A 158 -12.44 -1.36 -6.54
N LEU A 159 -12.27 -1.74 -5.28
CA LEU A 159 -13.10 -2.74 -4.62
C LEU A 159 -14.44 -2.12 -4.20
N VAL A 160 -15.52 -2.72 -4.66
CA VAL A 160 -16.90 -2.31 -4.41
C VAL A 160 -17.59 -3.37 -3.58
N ASP A 161 -18.18 -2.98 -2.47
CA ASP A 161 -18.87 -3.89 -1.56
C ASP A 161 -20.28 -4.32 -2.05
N ASP A 162 -20.98 -5.11 -1.26
CA ASP A 162 -22.31 -5.60 -1.61
C ASP A 162 -23.37 -4.48 -1.67
N ASP A 163 -23.15 -3.34 -1.00
CA ASP A 163 -23.99 -2.16 -1.06
C ASP A 163 -23.74 -1.30 -2.32
N GLY A 164 -22.75 -1.66 -3.15
CA GLY A 164 -22.36 -0.90 -4.33
C GLY A 164 -21.44 0.30 -4.04
N LEU A 165 -20.88 0.36 -2.82
CA LEU A 165 -20.05 1.48 -2.36
C LEU A 165 -18.55 1.14 -2.51
N ILE A 166 -17.75 2.14 -2.92
CA ILE A 166 -16.30 1.98 -3.08
C ILE A 166 -15.63 2.04 -1.73
N ARG A 167 -14.78 1.06 -1.45
CA ARG A 167 -13.96 1.00 -0.23
C ARG A 167 -12.55 1.51 -0.48
N GLU A 168 -11.78 0.79 -1.26
CA GLU A 168 -10.36 1.03 -1.52
C GLU A 168 -9.97 0.42 -2.88
N GLY A 169 -8.75 0.63 -3.33
CA GLY A 169 -8.20 -0.11 -4.46
C GLY A 169 -7.64 -1.47 -4.05
N SER A 170 -7.30 -2.31 -5.02
CA SER A 170 -6.71 -3.64 -4.76
C SER A 170 -5.41 -3.57 -3.93
N ARG A 171 -4.69 -2.45 -4.00
CA ARG A 171 -3.44 -2.18 -3.25
C ARG A 171 -3.28 -0.71 -2.85
N SER A 172 -4.38 0.04 -2.80
CA SER A 172 -4.39 1.48 -2.59
C SER A 172 -5.60 1.92 -1.80
N ASN A 173 -5.52 3.08 -1.13
CA ASN A 173 -6.71 3.77 -0.61
C ASN A 173 -7.29 4.67 -1.70
N PHE A 174 -8.60 4.95 -1.62
CA PHE A 174 -9.35 5.71 -2.61
C PHE A 174 -9.93 6.98 -2.01
N TYR A 175 -10.00 8.04 -2.84
CA TYR A 175 -10.46 9.38 -2.44
C TYR A 175 -11.21 10.07 -3.56
N ILE A 176 -12.17 10.92 -3.16
CA ILE A 176 -12.86 11.88 -4.03
C ILE A 176 -12.68 13.28 -3.47
N ILE A 177 -12.43 14.27 -4.33
CA ILE A 177 -12.42 15.69 -3.97
C ILE A 177 -13.62 16.37 -4.64
N LYS A 178 -14.43 17.08 -3.85
CA LYS A 178 -15.51 17.93 -4.33
C LYS A 178 -15.51 19.25 -3.55
N GLY A 179 -15.28 20.37 -4.24
CA GLY A 179 -15.07 21.65 -3.56
C GLY A 179 -13.86 21.61 -2.64
N ASN A 180 -14.11 21.83 -1.36
CA ASN A 180 -13.12 21.74 -0.28
C ASN A 180 -13.30 20.50 0.63
N VAL A 181 -14.03 19.48 0.15
CA VAL A 181 -14.24 18.23 0.87
C VAL A 181 -13.45 17.11 0.20
N LEU A 182 -12.68 16.37 0.99
CA LEU A 182 -12.05 15.12 0.61
C LEU A 182 -12.81 13.97 1.27
N THR A 183 -13.41 13.10 0.46
CA THR A 183 -14.16 11.92 0.93
C THR A 183 -13.32 10.67 0.77
N THR A 184 -13.28 9.83 1.78
CA THR A 184 -12.63 8.51 1.78
C THR A 184 -13.36 7.55 2.72
N ALA A 185 -13.19 6.26 2.50
CA ALA A 185 -13.83 5.25 3.35
C ALA A 185 -13.35 5.33 4.83
N PRO A 186 -14.20 4.98 5.81
CA PRO A 186 -13.86 4.94 7.23
C PRO A 186 -12.72 3.95 7.53
N ASP A 187 -11.95 4.23 8.59
CA ASP A 187 -10.74 3.48 8.95
C ASP A 187 -11.00 2.00 9.28
N ASP A 188 -12.17 1.68 9.80
CA ASP A 188 -12.58 0.31 10.13
C ASP A 188 -13.00 -0.52 8.91
N THR A 189 -13.16 0.10 7.75
CA THR A 189 -13.63 -0.54 6.51
C THR A 189 -12.55 -0.74 5.44
N VAL A 190 -11.34 -0.21 5.67
CA VAL A 190 -10.20 -0.25 4.74
C VAL A 190 -8.88 -0.41 5.50
N LEU A 191 -7.81 -0.62 4.76
CA LEU A 191 -6.47 -0.56 5.36
C LEU A 191 -6.14 0.88 5.79
N ASP A 192 -5.72 1.06 7.04
CA ASP A 192 -5.09 2.31 7.47
C ASP A 192 -3.71 2.44 6.81
N GLY A 193 -3.70 3.00 5.61
CA GLY A 193 -2.50 3.15 4.79
C GLY A 193 -1.53 4.14 5.43
N VAL A 194 -0.24 3.80 5.56
CA VAL A 194 0.78 4.76 6.02
C VAL A 194 0.78 6.00 5.13
N THR A 195 0.67 5.82 3.81
CA THR A 195 0.50 6.96 2.88
C THR A 195 -0.86 7.65 3.06
N ARG A 196 -1.93 6.93 3.47
CA ARG A 196 -3.22 7.53 3.77
C ARG A 196 -3.11 8.54 4.92
N ILE A 197 -2.35 8.23 5.97
CA ILE A 197 -2.07 9.17 7.07
C ILE A 197 -1.48 10.47 6.51
N SER A 198 -0.47 10.36 5.65
CA SER A 198 0.16 11.52 4.99
C SER A 198 -0.81 12.26 4.06
N VAL A 199 -1.62 11.57 3.29
CA VAL A 199 -2.65 12.18 2.41
C VAL A 199 -3.68 12.97 3.22
N LEU A 200 -4.19 12.40 4.32
CA LEU A 200 -5.18 13.08 5.18
C LEU A 200 -4.57 14.29 5.91
N ARG A 201 -3.29 14.20 6.30
CA ARG A 201 -2.53 15.34 6.82
C ARG A 201 -2.39 16.44 5.76
N ALA A 202 -1.97 16.09 4.53
CA ALA A 202 -1.81 17.02 3.41
C ALA A 202 -3.14 17.70 3.06
N ALA A 203 -4.23 16.93 3.00
CA ALA A 203 -5.55 17.48 2.72
C ALA A 203 -5.97 18.53 3.76
N ARG A 204 -5.77 18.26 5.06
CA ARG A 204 -6.05 19.25 6.13
C ARG A 204 -5.17 20.50 6.00
N GLU A 205 -3.87 20.34 5.71
CA GLU A 205 -2.93 21.45 5.51
C GLU A 205 -3.33 22.34 4.32
N LEU A 206 -3.91 21.73 3.26
CA LEU A 206 -4.44 22.42 2.10
C LEU A 206 -5.87 22.98 2.29
N GLY A 207 -6.46 22.86 3.49
CA GLY A 207 -7.77 23.41 3.83
C GLY A 207 -8.96 22.55 3.48
N TYR A 208 -8.75 21.25 3.13
CA TYR A 208 -9.87 20.34 2.92
C TYR A 208 -10.45 19.86 4.25
N SER A 209 -11.76 19.80 4.34
CA SER A 209 -12.46 18.99 5.35
C SER A 209 -12.49 17.53 4.92
N ILE A 210 -12.38 16.61 5.88
CA ILE A 210 -12.37 15.18 5.59
C ILE A 210 -13.74 14.59 5.93
N GLU A 211 -14.34 13.90 4.98
CA GLU A 211 -15.57 13.13 5.14
C GLU A 211 -15.27 11.64 5.10
N TYR A 212 -15.57 10.94 6.18
CA TYR A 212 -15.36 9.49 6.29
C TYR A 212 -16.64 8.75 5.95
N ARG A 213 -16.78 8.35 4.71
CA ARG A 213 -17.82 7.47 4.19
C ARG A 213 -17.37 6.75 2.94
N ARG A 214 -18.02 5.67 2.61
CA ARG A 214 -17.82 4.96 1.35
C ARG A 214 -18.62 5.68 0.25
N PRO A 215 -17.97 6.21 -0.80
CA PRO A 215 -18.68 6.88 -1.89
C PRO A 215 -19.28 5.87 -2.88
N GLU A 216 -20.35 6.30 -3.57
CA GLU A 216 -20.85 5.61 -4.74
C GLU A 216 -19.98 5.87 -5.98
N LYS A 217 -19.96 4.93 -6.93
CA LYS A 217 -19.26 5.13 -8.21
C LYS A 217 -19.75 6.38 -8.96
N SER A 218 -21.04 6.68 -8.92
CA SER A 218 -21.66 7.86 -9.55
C SER A 218 -21.06 9.18 -9.09
N GLU A 219 -20.60 9.25 -7.84
CA GLU A 219 -20.02 10.47 -7.28
C GLU A 219 -18.67 10.83 -7.89
N ILE A 220 -17.93 9.86 -8.43
CA ILE A 220 -16.68 10.12 -9.15
C ILE A 220 -16.94 11.07 -10.32
N PHE A 221 -18.01 10.85 -11.09
CA PHE A 221 -18.34 11.64 -12.27
C PHE A 221 -18.91 13.03 -11.96
N SER A 222 -19.31 13.26 -10.71
CA SER A 222 -19.79 14.57 -10.23
C SER A 222 -18.81 15.28 -9.30
N SER A 223 -17.61 14.73 -9.13
CA SER A 223 -16.52 15.28 -8.32
C SER A 223 -15.65 16.24 -9.13
N ASP A 224 -14.74 16.96 -8.46
CA ASP A 224 -13.68 17.73 -9.15
C ASP A 224 -12.52 16.82 -9.56
N SER A 225 -12.21 15.83 -8.74
CA SER A 225 -11.17 14.85 -9.00
C SER A 225 -11.32 13.62 -8.10
N SER A 226 -10.79 12.50 -8.56
CA SER A 226 -10.59 11.30 -7.73
C SER A 226 -9.16 10.80 -7.88
N PHE A 227 -8.67 10.12 -6.84
CA PHE A 227 -7.30 9.60 -6.84
C PHE A 227 -7.14 8.40 -5.91
N ILE A 228 -6.04 7.69 -6.08
CA ILE A 228 -5.62 6.58 -5.24
C ILE A 228 -4.28 6.87 -4.58
N SER A 229 -4.01 6.24 -3.44
CA SER A 229 -2.72 6.37 -2.77
C SER A 229 -2.17 5.05 -2.25
N SER A 230 -0.86 4.91 -2.29
CA SER A 230 -0.12 3.83 -1.63
C SER A 230 1.35 4.23 -1.44
N THR A 231 2.09 3.46 -0.66
CA THR A 231 3.52 3.68 -0.40
C THR A 231 4.33 3.86 -1.69
N SER A 232 4.07 3.07 -2.74
CA SER A 232 4.80 3.21 -4.00
C SER A 232 4.31 4.36 -4.88
N MET A 233 3.01 4.70 -4.83
CA MET A 233 2.40 5.69 -5.73
C MET A 233 2.44 7.13 -5.18
N GLY A 234 2.42 7.33 -3.85
CA GLY A 234 2.04 8.62 -3.29
C GLY A 234 0.54 8.86 -3.53
N ALA A 235 0.18 9.98 -4.16
CA ALA A 235 -1.18 10.25 -4.63
C ALA A 235 -1.21 10.27 -6.16
N MET A 236 -2.03 9.42 -6.80
CA MET A 236 -2.10 9.24 -8.24
C MET A 236 -3.52 9.51 -8.74
N PRO A 237 -3.72 10.49 -9.65
CA PRO A 237 -5.05 10.86 -10.13
C PRO A 237 -5.66 9.78 -11.01
N ILE A 238 -6.99 9.67 -10.99
CA ILE A 238 -7.80 8.81 -11.85
C ILE A 238 -8.38 9.66 -12.99
N LYS A 239 -8.28 9.17 -14.23
CA LYS A 239 -8.85 9.83 -15.42
C LYS A 239 -10.07 9.14 -15.99
N ALA A 240 -10.24 7.84 -15.70
CA ALA A 240 -11.39 7.08 -16.16
C ALA A 240 -11.69 5.91 -15.23
N VAL A 241 -12.95 5.54 -15.11
CA VAL A 241 -13.45 4.39 -14.35
C VAL A 241 -14.31 3.53 -15.26
N ASP A 242 -14.00 2.24 -15.38
CA ASP A 242 -14.69 1.27 -16.27
C ASP A 242 -14.80 1.80 -17.74
N GLY A 243 -13.76 2.46 -18.23
CA GLY A 243 -13.70 3.03 -19.57
C GLY A 243 -14.39 4.39 -19.75
N GLU A 244 -15.11 4.88 -18.74
CA GLU A 244 -15.78 6.19 -18.77
C GLU A 244 -14.89 7.27 -18.16
N ARG A 245 -14.67 8.38 -18.88
CA ARG A 245 -13.85 9.49 -18.39
C ARG A 245 -14.52 10.23 -17.24
N CYS A 246 -13.73 10.55 -16.22
CA CYS A 246 -14.17 11.33 -15.07
C CYS A 246 -13.43 12.68 -14.98
N PRO A 247 -13.97 13.65 -14.23
CA PRO A 247 -13.28 14.91 -13.96
C PRO A 247 -11.94 14.68 -13.27
N MET A 248 -10.95 15.50 -13.60
CA MET A 248 -9.61 15.41 -13.05
C MET A 248 -9.00 16.80 -12.88
N ASP A 249 -9.13 17.38 -11.69
CA ASP A 249 -8.39 18.57 -11.29
C ASP A 249 -6.98 18.14 -10.86
N ARG A 250 -6.03 18.28 -11.79
CA ARG A 250 -4.65 17.84 -11.60
C ARG A 250 -3.93 18.57 -10.47
N ASP A 251 -4.20 19.86 -10.33
CA ASP A 251 -3.48 20.72 -9.39
C ASP A 251 -3.83 20.35 -7.95
N LYS A 252 -5.08 19.99 -7.69
CA LYS A 252 -5.52 19.51 -6.36
C LYS A 252 -4.79 18.23 -5.94
N VAL A 253 -4.72 17.23 -6.83
CA VAL A 253 -4.04 15.96 -6.53
C VAL A 253 -2.53 16.13 -6.49
N ALA A 254 -1.95 16.94 -7.38
CA ALA A 254 -0.52 17.24 -7.40
C ALA A 254 -0.06 17.94 -6.12
N ALA A 255 -0.85 18.88 -5.58
CA ALA A 255 -0.53 19.56 -4.32
C ALA A 255 -0.48 18.57 -3.14
N ILE A 256 -1.45 17.66 -3.05
CA ILE A 256 -1.44 16.57 -2.04
C ILE A 256 -0.21 15.69 -2.22
N CYS A 257 0.06 15.24 -3.47
CA CYS A 257 1.20 14.37 -3.77
C CYS A 257 2.54 15.02 -3.40
N ALA A 258 2.69 16.32 -3.68
CA ALA A 258 3.90 17.07 -3.37
C ALA A 258 4.19 17.11 -1.85
N LEU A 259 3.18 17.33 -1.02
CA LEU A 259 3.32 17.29 0.44
C LEU A 259 3.65 15.88 0.94
N VAL A 260 2.95 14.85 0.44
CA VAL A 260 3.23 13.45 0.78
C VAL A 260 4.69 13.10 0.47
N ARG A 261 5.18 13.46 -0.73
CA ARG A 261 6.56 13.18 -1.15
C ARG A 261 7.60 14.01 -0.40
N LYS A 262 7.26 15.23 0.00
CA LYS A 262 8.12 16.05 0.84
C LYS A 262 8.41 15.36 2.18
N TRP A 263 7.39 14.83 2.85
CA TRP A 263 7.53 14.18 4.15
C TRP A 263 8.18 12.78 4.10
N GLU A 264 8.34 12.20 2.92
CA GLU A 264 9.16 10.98 2.76
C GLU A 264 10.67 11.24 2.93
N ARG A 265 11.09 12.52 2.93
CA ARG A 265 12.49 12.96 3.06
C ARG A 265 12.79 13.70 4.38
N GLU A 266 11.78 13.90 5.20
CA GLU A 266 11.90 14.45 6.55
C GLU A 266 12.08 13.31 7.59
#